data_3ea8f626887e0786258594711a608152
#
_entry.id   3ea8f626887e0786258594711a608152
#
_cell.length_a   1.000
_cell.length_b   1.000
_cell.length_c   1.000
_cell.angle_alpha   90.00
_cell.angle_beta   90.00
_cell.angle_gamma   90.00
#
_symmetry.space_group_name_H-M   'P 1'
#
loop_
_entity.id
_entity.type
_entity.pdbx_description
1 polymer ?
#
loop_
_entity_poly.entity_id
_entity_poly.type
_entity_poly.pdbx_seq_one_letter_code
_entity_poly.pdbx_strand_id
1 'polypeptide(L)'
;MKNELKALRKLCDYKSKVSSHYLIKNSGEILNLVPDLYEAWHAGESSWKKFKLLNKFSIGIEISNPGHEHGYKKFNSNQISSLIKLLKYLQKKYDVKSKNILGHSDVAPFRKKDPGEKFPWKKLADKNLCEWHNLSMDQIKKKRNLNVSFFEKKVFFRNLHKIGFSKNVKIKSKSYSTHLVKAFQLELILAY
;
A
#
# COMPACT_ATOMS: atom_id res chain seq x y z
N MET A 1 12.01 1.54 9.15
CA MET A 1 13.01 1.20 10.21
C MET A 1 14.32 1.98 9.99
N LYS A 2 14.98 2.41 11.07
CA LYS A 2 16.17 3.29 11.04
C LYS A 2 17.37 2.74 10.24
N ASN A 3 17.47 1.41 10.06
CA ASN A 3 18.61 0.74 9.42
C ASN A 3 18.14 -0.52 8.69
N GLU A 4 18.60 -0.70 7.44
CA GLU A 4 18.26 -1.83 6.57
C GLU A 4 18.62 -3.19 7.17
N LEU A 5 19.81 -3.30 7.78
CA LEU A 5 20.22 -4.56 8.45
C LEU A 5 19.31 -4.90 9.63
N LYS A 6 18.86 -3.90 10.40
CA LYS A 6 17.89 -4.14 11.49
C LYS A 6 16.53 -4.54 10.91
N ALA A 7 16.13 -4.00 9.76
CA ALA A 7 14.92 -4.43 9.07
C ALA A 7 15.01 -5.89 8.65
N LEU A 8 16.09 -6.27 7.98
CA LEU A 8 16.32 -7.64 7.54
C LEU A 8 16.35 -8.62 8.73
N ARG A 9 17.13 -8.31 9.77
CA ARG A 9 17.16 -9.15 10.99
C ARG A 9 15.77 -9.35 11.59
N LYS A 10 14.97 -8.27 11.68
CA LYS A 10 13.61 -8.36 12.21
C LYS A 10 12.69 -9.23 11.35
N LEU A 11 12.79 -9.13 10.02
CA LEU A 11 11.99 -9.94 9.09
C LEU A 11 12.38 -11.43 9.09
N CYS A 12 13.61 -11.75 9.48
CA CYS A 12 14.12 -13.11 9.60
C CYS A 12 14.04 -13.68 11.03
N ASP A 13 13.74 -12.85 12.04
CA ASP A 13 13.60 -13.30 13.41
C ASP A 13 12.16 -13.72 13.70
N TYR A 14 11.96 -15.01 13.87
CA TYR A 14 10.68 -15.63 14.20
C TYR A 14 10.02 -15.02 15.47
N LYS A 15 10.83 -14.56 16.45
CA LYS A 15 10.32 -13.92 17.68
C LYS A 15 9.68 -12.56 17.41
N SER A 16 10.03 -11.91 16.31
CA SER A 16 9.51 -10.60 15.93
C SER A 16 8.03 -10.61 15.51
N LYS A 17 7.50 -11.79 15.17
CA LYS A 17 6.14 -11.99 14.66
C LYS A 17 5.79 -11.12 13.43
N VAL A 18 6.82 -10.76 12.64
CA VAL A 18 6.68 -10.08 11.35
C VAL A 18 7.64 -10.70 10.35
N SER A 19 7.17 -10.90 9.12
CA SER A 19 7.98 -11.36 7.99
C SER A 19 7.39 -10.85 6.67
N SER A 20 8.14 -10.95 5.58
CA SER A 20 7.65 -10.66 4.23
C SER A 20 8.19 -11.68 3.24
N HIS A 21 7.53 -11.85 2.10
CA HIS A 21 8.02 -12.73 1.05
C HIS A 21 9.28 -12.16 0.41
N TYR A 22 9.27 -10.86 0.16
CA TYR A 22 10.37 -10.15 -0.47
C TYR A 22 10.78 -8.92 0.32
N LEU A 23 12.09 -8.63 0.30
CA LEU A 23 12.65 -7.36 0.73
C LEU A 23 13.46 -6.76 -0.43
N ILE A 24 13.14 -5.52 -0.80
CA ILE A 24 13.92 -4.72 -1.75
C ILE A 24 14.82 -3.78 -0.96
N LYS A 25 16.13 -3.98 -1.08
CA LYS A 25 17.16 -3.18 -0.42
C LYS A 25 17.32 -1.80 -1.06
N ASN A 26 18.04 -0.89 -0.40
CA ASN A 26 18.38 0.42 -0.96
C ASN A 26 19.20 0.33 -2.26
N SER A 27 20.00 -0.72 -2.42
CA SER A 27 20.73 -1.01 -3.67
C SER A 27 19.82 -1.39 -4.84
N GLY A 28 18.56 -1.79 -4.55
CA GLY A 28 17.66 -2.43 -5.49
C GLY A 28 17.77 -3.96 -5.51
N GLU A 29 18.67 -4.57 -4.74
CA GLU A 29 18.73 -6.02 -4.59
C GLU A 29 17.43 -6.55 -3.98
N ILE A 30 16.91 -7.65 -4.55
CA ILE A 30 15.70 -8.33 -4.09
C ILE A 30 16.10 -9.57 -3.31
N LEU A 31 15.69 -9.65 -2.06
CA LEU A 31 15.83 -10.83 -1.23
C LEU A 31 14.49 -11.56 -1.15
N ASN A 32 14.44 -12.85 -1.45
CA ASN A 32 13.29 -13.69 -1.14
C ASN A 32 13.49 -14.29 0.25
N LEU A 33 12.67 -13.92 1.21
CA LEU A 33 12.79 -14.29 2.62
C LEU A 33 11.84 -15.43 3.00
N VAL A 34 10.65 -15.43 2.41
CA VAL A 34 9.65 -16.49 2.57
C VAL A 34 9.22 -16.95 1.18
N PRO A 35 9.22 -18.25 0.88
CA PRO A 35 8.75 -18.73 -0.42
C PRO A 35 7.29 -18.33 -0.67
N ASP A 36 6.93 -18.01 -1.91
CA ASP A 36 5.64 -17.43 -2.29
C ASP A 36 4.41 -18.21 -1.83
N LEU A 37 4.51 -19.53 -1.70
CA LEU A 37 3.40 -20.41 -1.34
C LEU A 37 3.22 -20.58 0.17
N TYR A 38 4.10 -19.99 0.99
CA TYR A 38 3.98 -20.00 2.44
C TYR A 38 3.38 -18.71 2.95
N GLU A 39 2.80 -18.73 4.14
CA GLU A 39 2.27 -17.54 4.79
C GLU A 39 3.41 -16.70 5.39
N ALA A 40 3.54 -15.44 4.95
CA ALA A 40 4.40 -14.46 5.61
C ALA A 40 3.54 -13.47 6.44
N TRP A 41 4.07 -13.03 7.58
CA TRP A 41 3.35 -12.18 8.53
C TRP A 41 3.58 -10.68 8.22
N HIS A 42 3.08 -10.23 7.07
CA HIS A 42 3.34 -8.88 6.54
C HIS A 42 2.14 -7.92 6.66
N ALA A 43 0.91 -8.43 6.63
CA ALA A 43 -0.30 -7.61 6.60
C ALA A 43 -0.94 -7.41 7.98
N GLY A 44 -0.78 -8.38 8.89
CA GLY A 44 -1.41 -8.37 10.21
C GLY A 44 -2.93 -8.31 10.13
N GLU A 45 -3.57 -7.57 11.05
CA GLU A 45 -5.01 -7.30 10.98
C GLU A 45 -5.29 -6.39 9.78
N SER A 46 -5.90 -6.97 8.77
CA SER A 46 -6.06 -6.38 7.44
C SER A 46 -7.27 -6.95 6.72
N SER A 47 -7.79 -6.19 5.74
CA SER A 47 -8.90 -6.65 4.91
C SER A 47 -8.94 -5.93 3.57
N TRP A 48 -9.36 -6.63 2.53
CA TRP A 48 -9.63 -6.08 1.20
C TRP A 48 -10.76 -6.85 0.54
N LYS A 49 -11.79 -6.16 0.07
CA LYS A 49 -13.02 -6.81 -0.45
C LYS A 49 -13.60 -7.79 0.56
N LYS A 50 -13.75 -9.06 0.18
CA LYS A 50 -14.25 -10.15 1.06
C LYS A 50 -13.15 -10.81 1.90
N PHE A 51 -11.88 -10.55 1.60
CA PHE A 51 -10.76 -11.20 2.27
C PHE A 51 -10.39 -10.46 3.57
N LYS A 52 -10.12 -11.23 4.61
CA LYS A 52 -9.60 -10.79 5.92
C LYS A 52 -8.31 -11.55 6.22
N LEU A 53 -7.45 -10.98 7.08
CA LEU A 53 -6.18 -11.61 7.45
C LEU A 53 -5.34 -11.92 6.20
N LEU A 54 -4.99 -10.88 5.47
CA LEU A 54 -4.40 -10.98 4.13
C LEU A 54 -3.05 -11.69 4.07
N ASN A 55 -2.39 -11.98 5.20
CA ASN A 55 -1.21 -12.84 5.20
C ASN A 55 -1.43 -14.15 4.45
N LYS A 56 -2.66 -14.72 4.52
CA LYS A 56 -3.02 -16.00 3.90
C LYS A 56 -3.33 -15.90 2.40
N PHE A 57 -3.52 -14.68 1.88
CA PHE A 57 -4.08 -14.47 0.54
C PHE A 57 -3.25 -13.51 -0.31
N SER A 58 -2.08 -13.11 0.17
CA SER A 58 -1.27 -12.11 -0.52
C SER A 58 0.22 -12.32 -0.35
N ILE A 59 0.99 -11.76 -1.27
CA ILE A 59 2.44 -11.69 -1.23
C ILE A 59 2.84 -10.33 -0.68
N GLY A 60 3.62 -10.30 0.40
CA GLY A 60 4.14 -9.08 1.00
C GLY A 60 5.51 -8.73 0.44
N ILE A 61 5.65 -7.48 0.00
CA ILE A 61 6.91 -6.90 -0.47
C ILE A 61 7.27 -5.74 0.44
N GLU A 62 8.34 -5.87 1.18
CA GLU A 62 8.93 -4.79 1.97
C GLU A 62 9.96 -4.04 1.13
N ILE A 63 9.98 -2.70 1.23
CA ILE A 63 10.95 -1.86 0.52
C ILE A 63 11.68 -1.03 1.56
N SER A 64 13.00 -1.14 1.60
CA SER A 64 13.84 -0.44 2.57
C SER A 64 13.61 1.07 2.54
N ASN A 65 13.05 1.61 3.63
CA ASN A 65 12.85 3.04 3.83
C ASN A 65 12.80 3.34 5.33
N PRO A 66 13.37 4.45 5.82
CA PRO A 66 13.31 4.81 7.24
C PRO A 66 11.88 4.93 7.78
N GLY A 67 10.91 5.31 6.93
CA GLY A 67 9.53 5.55 7.33
C GLY A 67 9.34 6.90 8.06
N HIS A 68 8.09 7.28 8.29
CA HIS A 68 7.71 8.59 8.83
C HIS A 68 8.37 8.92 10.18
N GLU A 69 8.60 7.92 11.03
CA GLU A 69 9.20 8.12 12.36
C GLU A 69 10.72 8.35 12.34
N HIS A 70 11.39 8.08 11.21
CA HIS A 70 12.84 8.04 11.14
C HIS A 70 13.41 8.78 9.91
N GLY A 71 12.72 9.82 9.46
CA GLY A 71 13.15 10.61 8.30
C GLY A 71 12.76 9.99 6.96
N TYR A 72 11.48 9.79 6.76
CA TYR A 72 10.89 9.25 5.54
C TYR A 72 11.44 9.93 4.28
N LYS A 73 11.93 9.13 3.34
CA LYS A 73 12.59 9.56 2.10
C LYS A 73 11.81 9.11 0.86
N LYS A 74 12.07 9.75 -0.26
CA LYS A 74 11.66 9.22 -1.56
C LYS A 74 12.36 7.87 -1.80
N PHE A 75 11.66 6.95 -2.44
CA PHE A 75 12.25 5.69 -2.90
C PHE A 75 13.17 5.97 -4.08
N ASN A 76 14.34 5.35 -4.09
CA ASN A 76 15.32 5.59 -5.15
C ASN A 76 14.97 4.79 -6.44
N SER A 77 15.62 5.17 -7.55
CA SER A 77 15.35 4.58 -8.86
C SER A 77 15.61 3.08 -8.91
N ASN A 78 16.67 2.59 -8.24
CA ASN A 78 17.01 1.17 -8.23
C ASN A 78 15.93 0.34 -7.53
N GLN A 79 15.44 0.82 -6.37
CA GLN A 79 14.33 0.18 -5.65
C GLN A 79 13.08 0.08 -6.52
N ILE A 80 12.70 1.18 -7.18
CA ILE A 80 11.50 1.21 -8.02
C ILE A 80 11.66 0.37 -9.28
N SER A 81 12.82 0.36 -9.91
CA SER A 81 13.11 -0.50 -11.06
C SER A 81 13.01 -1.99 -10.69
N SER A 82 13.55 -2.37 -9.55
CA SER A 82 13.47 -3.74 -9.03
C SER A 82 12.04 -4.13 -8.64
N LEU A 83 11.30 -3.21 -8.00
CA LEU A 83 9.89 -3.43 -7.69
C LEU A 83 9.06 -3.66 -8.96
N ILE A 84 9.26 -2.85 -10.01
CA ILE A 84 8.55 -3.02 -11.28
C ILE A 84 8.84 -4.40 -11.90
N LYS A 85 10.11 -4.85 -11.89
CA LYS A 85 10.48 -6.18 -12.38
C LYS A 85 9.81 -7.29 -11.58
N LEU A 86 9.85 -7.18 -10.26
CA LEU A 86 9.24 -8.16 -9.36
C LEU A 86 7.71 -8.21 -9.53
N LEU A 87 7.04 -7.06 -9.58
CA LEU A 87 5.59 -7.01 -9.76
C LEU A 87 5.16 -7.60 -11.10
N LYS A 88 5.87 -7.33 -12.20
CA LYS A 88 5.60 -7.96 -13.51
C LYS A 88 5.75 -9.48 -13.45
N TYR A 89 6.79 -9.97 -12.79
CA TYR A 89 6.99 -11.40 -12.59
C TYR A 89 5.83 -12.03 -11.80
N LEU A 90 5.45 -11.42 -10.66
CA LEU A 90 4.38 -11.92 -9.81
C LEU A 90 2.99 -11.83 -10.48
N GLN A 91 2.71 -10.76 -11.22
CA GLN A 91 1.49 -10.64 -12.01
C GLN A 91 1.37 -11.77 -13.04
N LYS A 92 2.45 -12.04 -13.77
CA LYS A 92 2.48 -13.13 -14.75
C LYS A 92 2.34 -14.51 -14.10
N LYS A 93 3.06 -14.73 -12.99
CA LYS A 93 3.11 -16.03 -12.32
C LYS A 93 1.79 -16.41 -11.64
N TYR A 94 1.09 -15.42 -11.04
CA TYR A 94 -0.08 -15.64 -10.20
C TYR A 94 -1.36 -14.98 -10.74
N ASP A 95 -1.34 -14.43 -11.94
CA ASP A 95 -2.45 -13.68 -12.55
C ASP A 95 -2.98 -12.56 -11.64
N VAL A 96 -2.09 -11.86 -10.92
CA VAL A 96 -2.48 -10.77 -10.03
C VAL A 96 -2.90 -9.57 -10.86
N LYS A 97 -4.15 -9.15 -10.73
CA LYS A 97 -4.67 -7.97 -11.43
C LYS A 97 -4.13 -6.68 -10.81
N SER A 98 -3.92 -5.63 -11.62
CA SER A 98 -3.42 -4.32 -11.17
C SER A 98 -4.19 -3.75 -9.98
N LYS A 99 -5.53 -3.88 -9.98
CA LYS A 99 -6.41 -3.47 -8.86
C LYS A 99 -6.20 -4.21 -7.53
N ASN A 100 -5.34 -5.21 -7.50
CA ASN A 100 -4.99 -5.97 -6.29
C ASN A 100 -3.52 -5.75 -5.88
N ILE A 101 -2.82 -4.79 -6.50
CA ILE A 101 -1.53 -4.30 -6.02
C ILE A 101 -1.80 -3.07 -5.16
N LEU A 102 -1.53 -3.19 -3.86
CA LEU A 102 -2.06 -2.34 -2.81
C LEU A 102 -0.95 -1.92 -1.86
N GLY A 103 -1.12 -0.75 -1.26
CA GLY A 103 -0.34 -0.32 -0.12
C GLY A 103 -0.83 -0.96 1.18
N HIS A 104 0.01 -0.99 2.20
CA HIS A 104 -0.41 -1.44 3.52
C HIS A 104 -1.49 -0.53 4.12
N SER A 105 -1.45 0.77 3.81
CA SER A 105 -2.49 1.74 4.18
C SER A 105 -3.87 1.41 3.60
N ASP A 106 -3.96 0.75 2.43
CA ASP A 106 -5.24 0.43 1.82
C ASP A 106 -5.94 -0.73 2.54
N VAL A 107 -5.16 -1.71 2.96
CA VAL A 107 -5.65 -2.93 3.60
C VAL A 107 -5.75 -2.82 5.12
N ALA A 108 -5.06 -1.85 5.72
CA ALA A 108 -5.05 -1.58 7.15
C ALA A 108 -5.09 -0.07 7.48
N PRO A 109 -6.07 0.71 6.97
CA PRO A 109 -6.08 2.18 6.97
C PRO A 109 -6.08 2.81 8.37
N PHE A 110 -6.50 2.06 9.40
CA PHE A 110 -6.52 2.55 10.79
C PHE A 110 -5.19 2.42 11.50
N ARG A 111 -4.29 1.60 10.96
CA ARG A 111 -3.08 1.16 11.63
C ARG A 111 -1.80 1.52 10.86
N LYS A 112 -1.91 1.67 9.54
CA LYS A 112 -0.78 1.78 8.63
C LYS A 112 -0.85 3.01 7.74
N LYS A 113 0.32 3.54 7.41
CA LYS A 113 0.50 4.69 6.49
C LYS A 113 1.43 4.37 5.34
N ASP A 114 2.15 3.25 5.43
CA ASP A 114 3.09 2.80 4.39
C ASP A 114 2.34 2.29 3.15
N PRO A 115 2.92 2.46 1.94
CA PRO A 115 4.24 3.01 1.66
C PRO A 115 4.33 4.54 1.78
N GLY A 116 3.22 5.28 1.95
CA GLY A 116 3.15 6.71 2.18
C GLY A 116 3.19 7.57 0.90
N GLU A 117 3.09 8.89 1.11
CA GLU A 117 2.89 9.89 0.06
C GLU A 117 4.08 10.08 -0.90
N LYS A 118 5.28 9.64 -0.53
CA LYS A 118 6.47 9.72 -1.40
C LYS A 118 6.66 8.48 -2.26
N PHE A 119 5.75 7.50 -2.16
CA PHE A 119 5.80 6.31 -3.00
C PHE A 119 5.28 6.63 -4.41
N PRO A 120 6.00 6.25 -5.47
CA PRO A 120 5.70 6.71 -6.83
C PRO A 120 4.64 5.83 -7.52
N TRP A 121 3.41 5.79 -6.98
CA TRP A 121 2.29 5.01 -7.52
C TRP A 121 2.06 5.23 -9.01
N LYS A 122 2.12 6.51 -9.47
CA LYS A 122 1.94 6.83 -10.88
C LYS A 122 2.94 6.12 -11.79
N LYS A 123 4.22 5.97 -11.37
CA LYS A 123 5.23 5.23 -12.15
C LYS A 123 4.87 3.75 -12.31
N LEU A 124 4.21 3.16 -11.32
CA LEU A 124 3.72 1.79 -11.40
C LEU A 124 2.51 1.71 -12.32
N ALA A 125 1.58 2.65 -12.20
CA ALA A 125 0.38 2.73 -13.04
C ALA A 125 0.72 2.93 -14.52
N ASP A 126 1.71 3.76 -14.85
CA ASP A 126 2.24 3.94 -16.21
C ASP A 126 2.83 2.64 -16.81
N LYS A 127 3.01 1.60 -15.98
CA LYS A 127 3.42 0.25 -16.38
C LYS A 127 2.31 -0.80 -16.23
N ASN A 128 1.05 -0.37 -16.01
CA ASN A 128 -0.12 -1.20 -15.77
C ASN A 128 0.02 -2.12 -14.54
N LEU A 129 0.79 -1.68 -13.53
CA LEU A 129 1.05 -2.47 -12.32
C LEU A 129 0.10 -2.13 -11.17
N CYS A 130 -0.58 -0.99 -11.19
CA CYS A 130 -1.62 -0.64 -10.24
C CYS A 130 -2.66 0.28 -10.89
N GLU A 131 -3.77 0.52 -10.22
CA GLU A 131 -4.79 1.48 -10.65
C GLU A 131 -4.33 2.91 -10.39
N TRP A 132 -4.78 3.84 -11.23
CA TRP A 132 -4.54 5.27 -11.08
C TRP A 132 -5.73 6.06 -11.60
N HIS A 133 -5.89 7.29 -11.15
CA HIS A 133 -6.95 8.17 -11.63
C HIS A 133 -6.61 8.84 -12.98
N ASN A 134 -7.63 9.20 -13.75
CA ASN A 134 -7.48 9.90 -15.03
C ASN A 134 -7.64 11.43 -14.92
N LEU A 135 -7.57 12.00 -13.70
CA LEU A 135 -7.74 13.43 -13.49
C LEU A 135 -6.47 14.19 -13.86
N SER A 136 -6.63 15.31 -14.59
CA SER A 136 -5.55 16.26 -14.82
C SER A 136 -5.22 17.05 -13.52
N MET A 137 -4.04 17.66 -13.46
CA MET A 137 -3.64 18.50 -12.32
C MET A 137 -4.60 19.67 -12.10
N ASP A 138 -5.13 20.27 -13.17
CA ASP A 138 -6.08 21.36 -13.06
C ASP A 138 -7.44 20.90 -12.51
N GLN A 139 -7.89 19.71 -12.91
CA GLN A 139 -9.08 19.08 -12.33
C GLN A 139 -8.90 18.79 -10.84
N ILE A 140 -7.73 18.30 -10.43
CA ILE A 140 -7.41 18.05 -9.03
C ILE A 140 -7.40 19.36 -8.23
N LYS A 141 -6.71 20.41 -8.73
CA LYS A 141 -6.64 21.72 -8.08
C LYS A 141 -8.03 22.33 -7.92
N LYS A 142 -8.87 22.34 -8.97
CA LYS A 142 -10.25 22.85 -8.91
C LYS A 142 -11.08 22.11 -7.86
N LYS A 143 -10.93 20.79 -7.75
CA LYS A 143 -11.74 19.98 -6.82
C LYS A 143 -11.24 20.03 -5.36
N ARG A 144 -9.99 20.40 -5.10
CA ARG A 144 -9.46 20.48 -3.72
C ARG A 144 -10.19 21.46 -2.81
N ASN A 145 -10.70 22.53 -3.38
CA ASN A 145 -11.35 23.63 -2.65
C ASN A 145 -12.89 23.55 -2.64
N LEU A 146 -13.47 22.47 -3.18
CA LEU A 146 -14.91 22.28 -3.17
C LEU A 146 -15.41 21.79 -1.82
N ASN A 147 -16.42 22.44 -1.28
CA ASN A 147 -17.17 21.90 -0.17
C ASN A 147 -17.95 20.67 -0.61
N VAL A 148 -17.71 19.56 0.07
CA VAL A 148 -18.34 18.27 -0.25
C VAL A 148 -19.61 18.13 0.58
N SER A 149 -20.76 18.02 -0.07
CA SER A 149 -22.06 17.82 0.57
C SER A 149 -22.14 16.47 1.31
N PHE A 150 -23.12 16.34 2.19
CA PHE A 150 -23.38 15.08 2.90
C PHE A 150 -23.66 13.91 1.95
N PHE A 151 -24.41 14.17 0.87
CA PHE A 151 -24.72 13.16 -0.14
C PHE A 151 -23.46 12.70 -0.89
N GLU A 152 -22.61 13.62 -1.32
CA GLU A 152 -21.36 13.30 -2.00
C GLU A 152 -20.42 12.49 -1.12
N LYS A 153 -20.34 12.80 0.19
CA LYS A 153 -19.59 11.99 1.18
C LYS A 153 -20.13 10.56 1.23
N LYS A 154 -21.44 10.38 1.27
CA LYS A 154 -22.06 9.03 1.23
C LYS A 154 -21.68 8.27 -0.05
N VAL A 155 -21.77 8.92 -1.20
CA VAL A 155 -21.38 8.34 -2.49
C VAL A 155 -19.91 7.95 -2.50
N PHE A 156 -19.03 8.83 -2.01
CA PHE A 156 -17.59 8.58 -1.90
C PHE A 156 -17.28 7.32 -1.07
N PHE A 157 -17.80 7.21 0.16
CA PHE A 157 -17.59 6.04 1.00
C PHE A 157 -18.17 4.76 0.39
N ARG A 158 -19.34 4.83 -0.24
CA ARG A 158 -19.91 3.70 -0.97
C ARG A 158 -18.97 3.21 -2.07
N ASN A 159 -18.34 4.14 -2.80
CA ASN A 159 -17.40 3.81 -3.87
C ASN A 159 -16.09 3.24 -3.31
N LEU A 160 -15.54 3.77 -2.22
CA LEU A 160 -14.38 3.16 -1.54
C LEU A 160 -14.64 1.70 -1.17
N HIS A 161 -15.82 1.41 -0.62
CA HIS A 161 -16.19 0.03 -0.29
C HIS A 161 -16.36 -0.86 -1.55
N LYS A 162 -16.85 -0.31 -2.67
CA LYS A 162 -16.91 -1.06 -3.94
C LYS A 162 -15.52 -1.37 -4.49
N ILE A 163 -14.55 -0.47 -4.35
CA ILE A 163 -13.16 -0.69 -4.72
C ILE A 163 -12.55 -1.83 -3.89
N GLY A 164 -12.81 -1.87 -2.57
CA GLY A 164 -12.30 -2.93 -1.72
C GLY A 164 -12.05 -2.56 -0.27
N PHE A 165 -12.07 -1.28 0.07
CA PHE A 165 -11.87 -0.84 1.47
C PHE A 165 -12.90 -1.44 2.41
N SER A 166 -12.45 -1.85 3.59
CA SER A 166 -13.31 -2.50 4.58
C SER A 166 -14.45 -1.62 5.07
N LYS A 167 -15.61 -2.24 5.23
CA LYS A 167 -16.71 -1.69 6.06
C LYS A 167 -16.49 -2.10 7.51
N ASN A 168 -15.58 -1.44 8.22
CA ASN A 168 -15.40 -1.78 9.63
C ASN A 168 -16.56 -1.25 10.47
N VAL A 169 -17.52 -2.12 10.78
CA VAL A 169 -18.76 -1.81 11.50
C VAL A 169 -18.49 -1.39 12.96
N LYS A 170 -17.34 -1.76 13.53
CA LYS A 170 -16.99 -1.45 14.93
C LYS A 170 -16.56 0.01 15.15
N ILE A 171 -16.15 0.72 14.09
CA ILE A 171 -15.71 2.12 14.17
C ILE A 171 -16.71 3.03 13.47
N LYS A 172 -17.87 3.24 14.05
CA LYS A 172 -18.89 4.22 13.58
C LYS A 172 -18.57 5.65 14.02
N SER A 173 -17.33 6.11 13.89
CA SER A 173 -16.92 7.44 14.34
C SER A 173 -16.41 8.32 13.20
N LYS A 174 -16.36 9.63 13.45
CA LYS A 174 -15.70 10.63 12.60
C LYS A 174 -14.24 10.20 12.26
N SER A 175 -13.60 9.47 13.17
CA SER A 175 -12.27 8.87 13.01
C SER A 175 -12.23 7.85 11.88
N TYR A 176 -13.25 7.01 11.69
CA TYR A 176 -13.30 6.01 10.60
C TYR A 176 -13.21 6.68 9.23
N SER A 177 -14.06 7.67 9.00
CA SER A 177 -14.10 8.41 7.74
C SER A 177 -12.75 9.08 7.43
N THR A 178 -12.12 9.67 8.45
CA THR A 178 -10.82 10.34 8.29
C THR A 178 -9.71 9.38 7.90
N HIS A 179 -9.64 8.19 8.48
CA HIS A 179 -8.60 7.21 8.16
C HIS A 179 -8.75 6.66 6.73
N LEU A 180 -9.98 6.36 6.30
CA LEU A 180 -10.23 5.91 4.93
C LEU A 180 -9.88 6.98 3.90
N VAL A 181 -10.25 8.23 4.16
CA VAL A 181 -9.89 9.36 3.28
C VAL A 181 -8.37 9.50 3.20
N LYS A 182 -7.67 9.46 4.33
CA LYS A 182 -6.20 9.56 4.37
C LYS A 182 -5.53 8.42 3.61
N ALA A 183 -5.96 7.17 3.80
CA ALA A 183 -5.40 6.03 3.08
C ALA A 183 -5.56 6.21 1.56
N PHE A 184 -6.76 6.52 1.11
CA PHE A 184 -7.04 6.80 -0.29
C PHE A 184 -6.22 7.97 -0.86
N GLN A 185 -6.00 9.03 -0.06
CA GLN A 185 -5.19 10.18 -0.47
C GLN A 185 -3.70 9.86 -0.58
N LEU A 186 -3.16 8.99 0.30
CA LEU A 186 -1.77 8.58 0.25
C LEU A 186 -1.43 7.86 -1.06
N GLU A 187 -2.36 7.10 -1.60
CA GLU A 187 -2.18 6.41 -2.88
C GLU A 187 -2.38 7.35 -4.09
N LEU A 188 -3.49 8.09 -4.13
CA LEU A 188 -3.98 8.70 -5.36
C LEU A 188 -3.80 10.22 -5.46
N ILE A 189 -3.52 10.94 -4.37
CA ILE A 189 -3.59 12.42 -4.38
C ILE A 189 -2.30 13.10 -3.92
N LEU A 190 -1.54 12.49 -3.03
CA LEU A 190 -0.36 13.14 -2.42
C LEU A 190 0.96 12.86 -3.14
N ALA A 191 0.95 12.14 -4.24
CA ALA A 191 2.14 11.82 -5.03
C ALA A 191 2.64 12.99 -5.92
N TYR A 192 2.24 14.23 -5.60
CA TYR A 192 2.65 15.45 -6.34
C TYR A 192 3.28 16.48 -5.41
#